data_653607f76028098717b01e946aa7ec0b
#
_entry.id   653607f76028098717b01e946aa7ec0b
#
_cell.length_a   1.000
_cell.length_b   1.000
_cell.length_c   1.000
_cell.angle_alpha   90.00
_cell.angle_beta   90.00
_cell.angle_gamma   90.00
#
_symmetry.space_group_name_H-M   'P 1'
#
loop_
_entity.id
_entity.type
_entity.pdbx_description
1 polymer ?
#
loop_
_entity_poly.entity_id
_entity_poly.type
_entity_poly.pdbx_seq_one_letter_code
_entity_poly.pdbx_strand_id
1 'polypeptide(L)'
;PRSRAEPLASADDLRERLRGSRVWVLDNDAAICAGMRTLLEAWGCRVVTALSEEDLARQVDNYHAEADLLIVDYHLDDQRNGVDAVAAINARRGSPLPALMITANYSNELKQQVRELGHTLMHKPVRPMKLKTALCHLLEREASV
;
A
#
# COMPACT_ATOMS: atom_id res chain seq x y z
N PRO A 1 -18.40 13.23 -21.81
CA PRO A 1 -17.82 12.52 -20.68
C PRO A 1 -17.48 13.47 -19.57
N ARG A 2 -18.05 13.20 -18.49
CA ARG A 2 -17.96 14.08 -17.35
C ARG A 2 -16.60 14.05 -16.69
N SER A 3 -15.81 13.03 -16.95
CA SER A 3 -14.55 12.85 -16.25
C SER A 3 -13.61 14.04 -16.36
N ARG A 4 -13.56 14.67 -17.51
CA ARG A 4 -12.67 15.80 -17.70
C ARG A 4 -13.16 17.06 -17.01
N ALA A 5 -14.43 17.11 -16.68
CA ALA A 5 -15.00 18.26 -16.01
C ALA A 5 -15.15 18.06 -14.51
N GLU A 6 -14.80 16.88 -14.01
CA GLU A 6 -14.93 16.61 -12.61
C GLU A 6 -13.91 17.39 -11.80
N PRO A 7 -14.32 17.96 -10.69
CA PRO A 7 -13.36 18.59 -9.79
C PRO A 7 -12.53 17.54 -9.10
N LEU A 8 -11.43 17.97 -8.53
CA LEU A 8 -10.62 17.09 -7.69
C LEU A 8 -11.47 16.60 -6.53
N ALA A 9 -11.26 15.35 -6.12
CA ALA A 9 -12.01 14.77 -5.02
C ALA A 9 -11.77 15.55 -3.75
N SER A 10 -12.83 15.79 -2.99
CA SER A 10 -12.72 16.42 -1.69
C SER A 10 -12.16 15.44 -0.67
N ALA A 11 -11.79 15.96 0.50
CA ALA A 11 -11.32 15.10 1.58
C ALA A 11 -12.39 14.10 2.00
N ASP A 12 -13.66 14.51 1.95
CA ASP A 12 -14.76 13.61 2.30
C ASP A 12 -14.92 12.50 1.29
N ASP A 13 -14.77 12.81 0.00
CA ASP A 13 -14.86 11.81 -1.05
C ASP A 13 -13.74 10.77 -0.91
N LEU A 14 -12.53 11.24 -0.61
CA LEU A 14 -11.39 10.34 -0.42
C LEU A 14 -11.60 9.43 0.79
N ARG A 15 -12.12 10.00 1.87
CA ARG A 15 -12.41 9.22 3.07
C ARG A 15 -13.44 8.14 2.79
N GLU A 16 -14.46 8.49 2.03
CA GLU A 16 -15.52 7.54 1.69
C GLU A 16 -15.00 6.37 0.88
N ARG A 17 -14.07 6.64 -0.04
CA ARG A 17 -13.47 5.59 -0.85
C ARG A 17 -12.62 4.64 -0.03
N LEU A 18 -11.97 5.15 1.01
CA LEU A 18 -11.10 4.34 1.86
C LEU A 18 -11.86 3.57 2.93
N ARG A 19 -13.07 3.99 3.25
CA ARG A 19 -13.84 3.36 4.33
C ARG A 19 -14.04 1.88 4.08
N GLY A 20 -13.65 1.06 5.04
CA GLY A 20 -13.79 -0.38 4.95
C GLY A 20 -12.74 -1.08 4.10
N SER A 21 -11.83 -0.33 3.47
CA SER A 21 -10.75 -0.93 2.69
C SER A 21 -9.81 -1.70 3.59
N ARG A 22 -9.37 -2.86 3.13
CA ARG A 22 -8.48 -3.72 3.90
C ARG A 22 -7.06 -3.50 3.41
N VAL A 23 -6.21 -3.01 4.30
CA VAL A 23 -4.84 -2.61 3.96
C VAL A 23 -3.84 -3.41 4.80
N TRP A 24 -2.90 -4.05 4.14
CA TRP A 24 -1.79 -4.70 4.82
C TRP A 24 -0.58 -3.78 4.73
N VAL A 25 0.08 -3.56 5.87
CA VAL A 25 1.26 -2.69 5.97
C VAL A 25 2.46 -3.51 6.40
N LEU A 26 3.52 -3.45 5.62
CA LEU A 26 4.73 -4.21 5.87
C LEU A 26 5.90 -3.24 6.01
N ASP A 27 6.44 -3.15 7.22
CA ASP A 27 7.57 -2.26 7.54
C ASP A 27 8.29 -2.82 8.75
N ASN A 28 9.61 -2.88 8.70
CA ASN A 28 10.38 -3.46 9.80
C ASN A 28 10.52 -2.54 11.02
N ASP A 29 9.98 -1.34 10.95
CA ASP A 29 9.99 -0.38 12.06
C ASP A 29 8.62 -0.37 12.73
N ALA A 30 8.57 -0.85 13.98
CA ALA A 30 7.31 -0.95 14.72
C ALA A 30 6.64 0.42 14.94
N ALA A 31 7.42 1.48 15.11
CA ALA A 31 6.88 2.81 15.32
C ALA A 31 6.20 3.32 14.05
N ILE A 32 6.79 3.03 12.89
CA ILE A 32 6.19 3.40 11.61
C ILE A 32 4.90 2.62 11.40
N CYS A 33 4.90 1.32 11.70
CA CYS A 33 3.69 0.51 11.63
C CYS A 33 2.58 1.07 12.51
N ALA A 34 2.89 1.46 13.72
CA ALA A 34 1.89 2.01 14.65
C ALA A 34 1.32 3.33 14.13
N GLY A 35 2.19 4.21 13.62
CA GLY A 35 1.73 5.48 13.06
C GLY A 35 0.87 5.28 11.83
N MET A 36 1.27 4.36 10.96
CA MET A 36 0.51 4.06 9.75
C MET A 36 -0.86 3.49 10.10
N ARG A 37 -0.92 2.58 11.06
CA ARG A 37 -2.18 2.01 11.52
C ARG A 37 -3.13 3.11 12.03
N THR A 38 -2.61 4.00 12.87
CA THR A 38 -3.41 5.09 13.42
C THR A 38 -4.00 5.95 12.31
N LEU A 39 -3.17 6.30 11.36
CA LEU A 39 -3.59 7.16 10.25
C LEU A 39 -4.64 6.48 9.37
N LEU A 40 -4.37 5.24 8.98
CA LEU A 40 -5.29 4.51 8.09
C LEU A 40 -6.61 4.19 8.77
N GLU A 41 -6.57 3.83 10.04
CA GLU A 41 -7.81 3.56 10.78
C GLU A 41 -8.65 4.82 10.95
N ALA A 42 -8.00 5.98 11.06
CA ALA A 42 -8.72 7.25 11.11
C ALA A 42 -9.48 7.51 9.81
N TRP A 43 -9.02 6.92 8.71
CA TRP A 43 -9.72 7.03 7.42
C TRP A 43 -10.74 5.91 7.19
N GLY A 44 -10.94 5.06 8.19
CA GLY A 44 -11.92 3.99 8.09
C GLY A 44 -11.40 2.69 7.51
N CYS A 45 -10.09 2.56 7.31
CA CYS A 45 -9.50 1.34 6.79
C CYS A 45 -9.40 0.26 7.86
N ARG A 46 -9.43 -0.98 7.43
CA ARG A 46 -9.10 -2.13 8.27
C ARG A 46 -7.65 -2.45 8.02
N VAL A 47 -6.84 -2.44 9.05
CA VAL A 47 -5.39 -2.47 8.90
C VAL A 47 -4.77 -3.67 9.61
N VAL A 48 -3.87 -4.36 8.91
CA VAL A 48 -2.99 -5.34 9.52
C VAL A 48 -1.57 -4.83 9.28
N THR A 49 -0.79 -4.68 10.35
CA THR A 49 0.61 -4.29 10.24
C THR A 49 1.50 -5.46 10.59
N ALA A 50 2.63 -5.57 9.91
CA ALA A 50 3.57 -6.65 10.13
C ALA A 50 4.99 -6.12 9.97
N LEU A 51 5.91 -6.71 10.71
CA LEU A 51 7.32 -6.32 10.68
C LEU A 51 8.11 -7.10 9.64
N SER A 52 7.55 -8.19 9.14
CA SER A 52 8.17 -9.03 8.14
C SER A 52 7.11 -9.75 7.35
N GLU A 53 7.52 -10.31 6.23
CA GLU A 53 6.65 -11.12 5.39
C GLU A 53 6.11 -12.34 6.17
N GLU A 54 6.97 -12.96 6.98
CA GLU A 54 6.57 -14.10 7.79
C GLU A 54 5.54 -13.72 8.85
N ASP A 55 5.74 -12.57 9.48
CA ASP A 55 4.80 -12.04 10.46
C ASP A 55 3.44 -11.80 9.81
N LEU A 56 3.43 -11.21 8.62
CA LEU A 56 2.18 -10.97 7.90
C LEU A 56 1.49 -12.29 7.59
N ALA A 57 2.23 -13.27 7.12
CA ALA A 57 1.66 -14.57 6.78
C ALA A 57 0.97 -15.21 7.97
N ARG A 58 1.56 -15.08 9.16
CA ARG A 58 0.93 -15.61 10.38
C ARG A 58 -0.35 -14.90 10.72
N GLN A 59 -0.36 -13.58 10.59
CA GLN A 59 -1.53 -12.78 10.97
C GLN A 59 -2.70 -12.96 10.02
N VAL A 60 -2.43 -13.22 8.76
CA VAL A 60 -3.47 -13.30 7.73
C VAL A 60 -3.63 -14.73 7.19
N ASP A 61 -3.27 -15.70 7.99
CA ASP A 61 -3.47 -17.13 7.69
C ASP A 61 -2.91 -17.50 6.32
N ASN A 62 -1.62 -17.27 6.14
CA ASN A 62 -0.92 -17.55 4.89
C ASN A 62 -1.56 -16.88 3.68
N TYR A 63 -2.02 -15.64 3.88
CA TYR A 63 -2.62 -14.79 2.85
C TYR A 63 -4.00 -15.25 2.38
N HIS A 64 -4.68 -16.06 3.19
CA HIS A 64 -6.07 -16.43 2.92
C HIS A 64 -7.03 -15.29 3.25
N ALA A 65 -6.66 -14.40 4.16
CA ALA A 65 -7.48 -13.25 4.45
C ALA A 65 -7.49 -12.29 3.25
N GLU A 66 -8.59 -11.61 3.07
CA GLU A 66 -8.71 -10.68 1.94
C GLU A 66 -8.07 -9.35 2.24
N ALA A 67 -7.51 -8.74 1.21
CA ALA A 67 -6.95 -7.40 1.27
C ALA A 67 -7.21 -6.69 -0.03
N ASP A 68 -7.25 -5.35 0.04
CA ASP A 68 -7.47 -4.52 -1.13
C ASP A 68 -6.20 -3.82 -1.57
N LEU A 69 -5.30 -3.54 -0.63
CA LEU A 69 -4.07 -2.79 -0.87
C LEU A 69 -2.95 -3.31 0.00
N LEU A 70 -1.73 -3.09 -0.48
CA LEU A 70 -0.52 -3.41 0.27
C LEU A 70 0.37 -2.16 0.32
N ILE A 71 0.83 -1.80 1.49
CA ILE A 71 1.80 -0.72 1.67
C ILE A 71 3.08 -1.36 2.20
N VAL A 72 4.18 -1.18 1.48
CA VAL A 72 5.42 -1.89 1.78
C VAL A 72 6.60 -0.93 1.80
N ASP A 73 7.40 -0.99 2.86
CA ASP A 73 8.68 -0.30 2.89
C ASP A 73 9.63 -1.03 1.94
N TYR A 74 10.33 -0.30 1.09
CA TYR A 74 11.29 -0.89 0.18
C TYR A 74 12.43 -1.58 0.93
N HIS A 75 12.90 -0.97 2.02
CA HIS A 75 14.00 -1.50 2.81
C HIS A 75 13.48 -2.27 4.02
N LEU A 76 13.24 -3.56 3.85
CA LEU A 76 12.70 -4.39 4.93
C LEU A 76 13.81 -4.94 5.84
N ASP A 77 14.87 -5.52 5.24
CA ASP A 77 16.03 -5.98 5.99
C ASP A 77 17.20 -6.14 5.02
N ASP A 78 18.32 -6.66 5.48
CA ASP A 78 19.55 -6.75 4.68
C ASP A 78 19.40 -7.65 3.46
N GLN A 79 18.47 -8.61 3.49
CA GLN A 79 18.36 -9.63 2.45
C GLN A 79 17.06 -9.54 1.66
N ARG A 80 16.14 -8.68 2.08
CA ARG A 80 14.83 -8.64 1.47
C ARG A 80 14.40 -7.19 1.25
N ASN A 81 13.98 -6.87 0.06
CA ASN A 81 13.42 -5.55 -0.22
C ASN A 81 11.92 -5.66 -0.49
N GLY A 82 11.27 -4.50 -0.62
CA GLY A 82 9.83 -4.46 -0.81
C GLY A 82 9.36 -5.12 -2.09
N VAL A 83 10.16 -5.05 -3.16
CA VAL A 83 9.81 -5.68 -4.43
C VAL A 83 9.73 -7.19 -4.26
N ASP A 84 10.74 -7.77 -3.61
CA ASP A 84 10.76 -9.21 -3.36
C ASP A 84 9.59 -9.65 -2.48
N ALA A 85 9.29 -8.85 -1.45
CA ALA A 85 8.19 -9.17 -0.54
C ALA A 85 6.85 -9.16 -1.27
N VAL A 86 6.60 -8.15 -2.09
CA VAL A 86 5.35 -8.07 -2.85
C VAL A 86 5.22 -9.25 -3.80
N ALA A 87 6.30 -9.60 -4.49
CA ALA A 87 6.28 -10.73 -5.42
C ALA A 87 5.94 -12.02 -4.70
N ALA A 88 6.54 -12.25 -3.52
CA ALA A 88 6.29 -13.46 -2.75
C ALA A 88 4.84 -13.51 -2.23
N ILE A 89 4.33 -12.38 -1.75
CA ILE A 89 2.96 -12.30 -1.26
C ILE A 89 1.97 -12.60 -2.40
N ASN A 90 2.17 -11.97 -3.55
CA ASN A 90 1.26 -12.17 -4.67
C ASN A 90 1.32 -13.59 -5.22
N ALA A 91 2.51 -14.20 -5.23
CA ALA A 91 2.65 -15.58 -5.67
C ALA A 91 1.87 -16.53 -4.75
N ARG A 92 1.92 -16.30 -3.45
CA ARG A 92 1.21 -17.16 -2.49
C ARG A 92 -0.29 -16.92 -2.47
N ARG A 93 -0.71 -15.68 -2.73
CA ARG A 93 -2.13 -15.37 -2.83
C ARG A 93 -2.77 -15.96 -4.07
N GLY A 94 -1.99 -16.07 -5.13
CA GLY A 94 -2.53 -16.48 -6.42
C GLY A 94 -3.21 -15.35 -7.19
N SER A 95 -3.22 -14.15 -6.63
CA SER A 95 -3.75 -12.98 -7.32
C SER A 95 -2.98 -11.74 -6.85
N PRO A 96 -2.72 -10.79 -7.75
CA PRO A 96 -1.93 -9.62 -7.39
C PRO A 96 -2.72 -8.62 -6.56
N LEU A 97 -1.99 -7.97 -5.64
CA LEU A 97 -2.50 -6.83 -4.88
C LEU A 97 -1.82 -5.58 -5.40
N PRO A 98 -2.56 -4.48 -5.58
CA PRO A 98 -1.89 -3.22 -5.85
C PRO A 98 -1.06 -2.83 -4.65
N ALA A 99 0.17 -2.39 -4.90
CA ALA A 99 1.11 -2.08 -3.83
C ALA A 99 1.62 -0.67 -3.96
N LEU A 100 1.73 0.00 -2.81
CA LEU A 100 2.41 1.27 -2.68
C LEU A 100 3.71 1.00 -1.95
N MET A 101 4.83 1.23 -2.61
CA MET A 101 6.14 1.09 -1.99
C MET A 101 6.63 2.43 -1.50
N ILE A 102 7.25 2.43 -0.34
CA ILE A 102 7.75 3.65 0.30
C ILE A 102 9.25 3.51 0.46
N THR A 103 10.01 4.52 0.06
CA THR A 103 11.46 4.46 0.11
C THR A 103 12.06 5.79 0.52
N ALA A 104 13.18 5.73 1.25
CA ALA A 104 13.99 6.91 1.53
C ALA A 104 14.94 7.21 0.38
N ASN A 105 15.23 6.21 -0.44
CA ASN A 105 16.16 6.34 -1.58
C ASN A 105 15.40 6.30 -2.89
N TYR A 106 14.88 7.46 -3.29
CA TYR A 106 14.07 7.58 -4.50
C TYR A 106 14.99 7.81 -5.69
N SER A 107 15.16 6.80 -6.53
CA SER A 107 15.94 6.92 -7.73
C SER A 107 15.05 6.71 -8.96
N ASN A 108 15.49 7.21 -10.11
CA ASN A 108 14.73 6.99 -11.34
C ASN A 108 14.68 5.52 -11.71
N GLU A 109 15.75 4.79 -11.42
CA GLU A 109 15.81 3.36 -11.70
C GLU A 109 14.81 2.59 -10.86
N LEU A 110 14.73 2.90 -9.57
CA LEU A 110 13.77 2.25 -8.69
C LEU A 110 12.34 2.61 -9.10
N LYS A 111 12.10 3.88 -9.42
CA LYS A 111 10.78 4.33 -9.87
C LYS A 111 10.35 3.57 -11.10
N GLN A 112 11.27 3.40 -12.06
CA GLN A 112 10.98 2.67 -13.28
C GLN A 112 10.68 1.20 -12.99
N GLN A 113 11.49 0.56 -12.17
CA GLN A 113 11.30 -0.85 -11.79
C GLN A 113 9.94 -1.07 -11.15
N VAL A 114 9.58 -0.23 -10.19
CA VAL A 114 8.32 -0.37 -9.47
C VAL A 114 7.14 -0.14 -10.41
N ARG A 115 7.25 0.85 -11.28
CA ARG A 115 6.21 1.13 -12.27
C ARG A 115 6.00 -0.03 -13.23
N GLU A 116 7.08 -0.64 -13.70
CA GLU A 116 7.00 -1.76 -14.62
C GLU A 116 6.32 -2.97 -13.99
N LEU A 117 6.42 -3.08 -12.66
CA LEU A 117 5.74 -4.15 -11.94
C LEU A 117 4.28 -3.82 -11.62
N GLY A 118 3.81 -2.65 -12.04
CA GLY A 118 2.43 -2.26 -11.82
C GLY A 118 2.15 -1.66 -10.45
N HIS A 119 3.19 -1.26 -9.75
CA HIS A 119 3.07 -0.68 -8.40
C HIS A 119 3.40 0.80 -8.41
N THR A 120 3.14 1.46 -7.29
CA THR A 120 3.40 2.88 -7.11
C THR A 120 4.51 3.07 -6.09
N LEU A 121 5.38 4.03 -6.34
CA LEU A 121 6.50 4.35 -5.44
C LEU A 121 6.27 5.72 -4.81
N MET A 122 6.48 5.81 -3.49
CA MET A 122 6.38 7.06 -2.76
C MET A 122 7.66 7.31 -1.97
N HIS A 123 8.12 8.55 -1.98
CA HIS A 123 9.35 8.94 -1.29
C HIS A 123 9.03 9.36 0.15
N LYS A 124 9.86 8.92 1.09
CA LYS A 124 9.76 9.40 2.48
C LYS A 124 10.26 10.83 2.55
N PRO A 125 9.71 11.66 3.43
CA PRO A 125 8.67 11.36 4.41
C PRO A 125 7.29 11.30 3.78
N VAL A 126 6.46 10.39 4.28
CA VAL A 126 5.10 10.18 3.75
C VAL A 126 4.19 11.28 4.31
N ARG A 127 3.57 12.02 3.42
CA ARG A 127 2.62 13.06 3.80
C ARG A 127 1.21 12.48 3.76
N PRO A 128 0.41 12.69 4.82
CA PRO A 128 -0.92 12.06 4.90
C PRO A 128 -1.81 12.29 3.68
N MET A 129 -1.88 13.51 3.17
CA MET A 129 -2.76 13.76 2.03
C MET A 129 -2.27 13.12 0.75
N LYS A 130 -0.94 13.06 0.56
CA LYS A 130 -0.38 12.37 -0.59
C LYS A 130 -0.63 10.87 -0.51
N LEU A 131 -0.48 10.31 0.69
CA LEU A 131 -0.76 8.91 0.93
C LEU A 131 -2.22 8.59 0.63
N LYS A 132 -3.11 9.39 1.17
CA LYS A 132 -4.55 9.20 0.98
C LYS A 132 -4.92 9.21 -0.50
N THR A 133 -4.42 10.19 -1.24
CA THR A 133 -4.68 10.31 -2.66
C THR A 133 -4.14 9.11 -3.43
N ALA A 134 -2.93 8.68 -3.11
CA ALA A 134 -2.31 7.53 -3.77
C ALA A 134 -3.10 6.24 -3.54
N LEU A 135 -3.57 6.03 -2.30
CA LEU A 135 -4.35 4.85 -1.98
C LEU A 135 -5.69 4.83 -2.70
N CYS A 136 -6.36 5.97 -2.76
CA CYS A 136 -7.61 6.08 -3.50
C CYS A 136 -7.41 5.78 -4.97
N HIS A 137 -6.31 6.26 -5.53
CA HIS A 137 -5.99 6.03 -6.93
C HIS A 137 -5.77 4.55 -7.21
N LEU A 138 -5.08 3.86 -6.32
CA LEU A 138 -4.86 2.43 -6.46
C LEU A 138 -6.17 1.65 -6.38
N LEU A 139 -7.06 2.04 -5.48
CA LEU A 139 -8.36 1.40 -5.35
C LEU A 139 -9.22 1.61 -6.59
N GLU A 140 -9.17 2.78 -7.18
CA GLU A 140 -9.90 3.07 -8.41
C GLU A 140 -9.42 2.20 -9.56
N ARG A 141 -8.11 2.02 -9.69
CA ARG A 141 -7.55 1.18 -10.74
C ARG A 141 -8.03 -0.26 -10.60
N GLU A 142 -8.07 -0.75 -9.37
CA GLU A 142 -8.53 -2.10 -9.09
C GLU A 142 -10.01 -2.26 -9.42
N ALA A 143 -10.81 -1.27 -9.05
CA ALA A 143 -12.24 -1.31 -9.28
C ALA A 143 -12.63 -1.20 -10.75
N SER A 144 -11.77 -0.62 -11.58
CA SER A 144 -12.10 -0.42 -12.99
C SER A 144 -11.70 -1.58 -13.89
N VAL A 145 -11.13 -2.60 -13.32
CA VAL A 145 -10.72 -3.79 -14.09
C VAL A 145 -11.88 -4.74 -14.36
#